data_8f6c52f9725fe49a7add625649f91ab3
#
_entry.id   8f6c52f9725fe49a7add625649f91ab3
#
_cell.length_a   1.000
_cell.length_b   1.000
_cell.length_c   1.000
_cell.angle_alpha   90.00
_cell.angle_beta   90.00
_cell.angle_gamma   90.00
#
_symmetry.space_group_name_H-M   'P 1'
#
loop_
_entity.id
_entity.type
_entity.pdbx_description
1 polymer ?
#
loop_
_entity_poly.entity_id
_entity_poly.type
_entity_poly.pdbx_seq_one_letter_code
_entity_poly.pdbx_strand_id
1 'polypeptide(L)'
;MRKWLKFFCLTFFSDKISKEGAKRGYTSFLLGLSLAFVFLWAGYVGADTLPLNTHYNSSPDFKATAHALFANPELDKRINAEINDGVLSASKQGEVAFVNTLENDVDRENYSKNGYSVVVDLRPADTLAEFEAYYVSNDGKELTITYEEYLTLSEVAKLNFDFKLKYTGKELTLGDELIESCKAYLDSIEGDAQLSIQGLSSKLSANEITKAEYDRAIYELYFVNYYPEITAYESTSKVPLLRNYYYHQYISQGIEKYLFIFDDYMTASFETRGGINVSFYGFYDNIDDGAIVTEGATLSGANEMTDDFIRDSIHSIAPITAYAYAMNVFSLIPFIALMPFVVTLLAYSILKLRGIGSVTYFGATFRILGSYVWFSSLMSAVITVLLSFFVQQNIITSLPLVIFFITLVIRSMIFAVGETKAFLKQSE
;
A
#
# COMPACT_ATOMS: atom_id res chain seq x y z
N MET A 1 23.74 13.52 -28.52
CA MET A 1 22.94 12.46 -27.92
C MET A 1 23.54 11.04 -28.07
N ARG A 2 23.83 10.55 -29.29
CA ARG A 2 24.38 9.20 -29.55
C ARG A 2 25.70 8.88 -28.81
N LYS A 3 26.63 9.82 -28.68
CA LYS A 3 27.90 9.64 -27.95
C LYS A 3 27.71 9.51 -26.43
N TRP A 4 26.74 10.24 -25.87
CA TRP A 4 26.39 10.17 -24.45
C TRP A 4 25.70 8.86 -24.09
N LEU A 5 24.73 8.43 -24.93
CA LEU A 5 24.03 7.15 -24.73
C LEU A 5 25.03 5.98 -24.78
N LYS A 6 25.96 5.99 -25.77
CA LYS A 6 27.01 4.99 -25.87
C LYS A 6 27.95 5.01 -24.65
N PHE A 7 28.26 6.19 -24.13
CA PHE A 7 29.06 6.34 -22.94
C PHE A 7 28.34 5.70 -21.73
N PHE A 8 27.07 6.01 -21.50
CA PHE A 8 26.31 5.43 -20.41
C PHE A 8 26.15 3.92 -20.55
N CYS A 9 25.75 3.41 -21.67
CA CYS A 9 25.56 1.97 -21.86
C CYS A 9 26.85 1.14 -21.70
N LEU A 10 28.00 1.70 -22.08
CA LEU A 10 29.27 0.98 -22.02
C LEU A 10 30.07 1.22 -20.73
N THR A 11 29.69 2.19 -19.91
CA THR A 11 30.41 2.53 -18.66
C THR A 11 30.43 1.35 -17.70
N PHE A 12 29.35 0.59 -17.64
CA PHE A 12 29.26 -0.56 -16.75
C PHE A 12 30.16 -1.73 -17.22
N PHE A 13 30.29 -1.93 -18.53
CA PHE A 13 31.00 -3.05 -19.09
C PHE A 13 32.49 -2.78 -19.36
N SER A 14 32.92 -1.53 -19.32
CA SER A 14 34.31 -1.16 -19.69
C SER A 14 34.91 -0.16 -18.72
N ASP A 15 35.92 -0.61 -17.96
CA ASP A 15 36.70 0.25 -17.07
C ASP A 15 37.41 1.38 -17.80
N LYS A 16 37.80 1.16 -19.09
CA LYS A 16 38.40 2.20 -19.92
C LYS A 16 37.47 3.38 -20.14
N ILE A 17 36.19 3.10 -20.42
CA ILE A 17 35.16 4.14 -20.63
C ILE A 17 34.85 4.85 -19.33
N SER A 18 34.80 4.12 -18.20
CA SER A 18 34.61 4.69 -16.87
C SER A 18 35.75 5.65 -16.49
N LYS A 19 36.99 5.27 -16.81
CA LYS A 19 38.16 6.14 -16.58
C LYS A 19 38.13 7.40 -17.48
N GLU A 20 37.66 7.29 -18.70
CA GLU A 20 37.45 8.47 -19.57
C GLU A 20 36.33 9.39 -19.02
N GLY A 21 35.27 8.77 -18.48
CA GLY A 21 34.18 9.51 -17.80
C GLY A 21 34.66 10.25 -16.56
N ALA A 22 35.53 9.65 -15.78
CA ALA A 22 36.10 10.26 -14.59
C ALA A 22 36.91 11.55 -14.89
N LYS A 23 37.42 11.72 -16.11
CA LYS A 23 38.11 12.93 -16.57
C LYS A 23 37.12 14.10 -16.75
N ARG A 24 35.81 13.84 -16.90
CA ARG A 24 34.77 14.84 -17.10
C ARG A 24 34.27 15.52 -15.81
N GLY A 25 34.84 15.19 -14.67
CA GLY A 25 34.49 15.80 -13.38
C GLY A 25 33.22 15.21 -12.75
N TYR A 26 32.61 15.97 -11.83
CA TYR A 26 31.48 15.52 -11.03
C TYR A 26 30.12 15.55 -11.78
N THR A 27 30.04 16.15 -12.94
CA THR A 27 28.80 16.20 -13.73
C THR A 27 28.26 14.83 -14.12
N SER A 28 29.16 13.86 -14.39
CA SER A 28 28.76 12.48 -14.67
C SER A 28 28.19 11.77 -13.44
N PHE A 29 28.69 12.10 -12.26
CA PHE A 29 28.15 11.58 -10.99
C PHE A 29 26.76 12.14 -10.71
N LEU A 30 26.58 13.46 -10.83
CA LEU A 30 25.27 14.09 -10.62
C LEU A 30 24.20 13.58 -11.58
N LEU A 31 24.57 13.44 -12.87
CA LEU A 31 23.66 12.85 -13.86
C LEU A 31 23.37 11.38 -13.54
N GLY A 32 24.38 10.63 -13.11
CA GLY A 32 24.22 9.24 -12.64
C GLY A 32 23.28 9.14 -11.44
N LEU A 33 23.37 10.06 -10.49
CA LEU A 33 22.48 10.14 -9.33
C LEU A 33 21.04 10.49 -9.72
N SER A 34 20.85 11.43 -10.65
CA SER A 34 19.51 11.78 -11.16
C SER A 34 18.86 10.59 -11.89
N LEU A 35 19.63 9.87 -12.72
CA LEU A 35 19.15 8.65 -13.36
C LEU A 35 18.86 7.53 -12.35
N ALA A 36 19.67 7.42 -11.30
CA ALA A 36 19.43 6.46 -10.23
C ALA A 36 18.11 6.70 -9.53
N PHE A 37 17.79 7.97 -9.24
CA PHE A 37 16.49 8.34 -8.70
C PHE A 37 15.34 7.86 -9.60
N VAL A 38 15.41 8.17 -10.91
CA VAL A 38 14.37 7.80 -11.86
C VAL A 38 14.21 6.27 -11.96
N PHE A 39 15.31 5.54 -12.03
CA PHE A 39 15.25 4.07 -12.15
C PHE A 39 14.77 3.39 -10.86
N LEU A 40 15.22 3.82 -9.69
CA LEU A 40 14.72 3.28 -8.43
C LEU A 40 13.23 3.59 -8.26
N TRP A 41 12.82 4.82 -8.52
CA TRP A 41 11.41 5.18 -8.52
C TRP A 41 10.58 4.31 -9.47
N ALA A 42 11.00 4.20 -10.73
CA ALA A 42 10.32 3.35 -11.72
C ALA A 42 10.32 1.86 -11.30
N GLY A 43 11.39 1.40 -10.64
CA GLY A 43 11.48 0.06 -10.07
C GLY A 43 10.46 -0.20 -8.98
N TYR A 44 10.29 0.74 -8.05
CA TYR A 44 9.27 0.65 -7.00
C TYR A 44 7.85 0.66 -7.56
N VAL A 45 7.54 1.67 -8.40
CA VAL A 45 6.22 1.79 -9.02
C VAL A 45 5.90 0.57 -9.87
N GLY A 46 6.84 0.14 -10.71
CA GLY A 46 6.63 -1.02 -11.59
C GLY A 46 6.49 -2.32 -10.81
N ALA A 47 7.22 -2.50 -9.72
CA ALA A 47 7.14 -3.70 -8.90
C ALA A 47 5.83 -3.80 -8.12
N ASP A 48 5.23 -2.67 -7.77
CA ASP A 48 3.96 -2.63 -7.04
C ASP A 48 2.75 -2.72 -7.99
N THR A 49 2.80 -2.07 -9.14
CA THR A 49 1.64 -1.95 -10.03
C THR A 49 1.55 -2.99 -11.14
N LEU A 50 2.69 -3.35 -11.79
CA LEU A 50 2.67 -4.23 -12.96
C LEU A 50 2.21 -5.67 -12.65
N PRO A 51 2.55 -6.29 -11.50
CA PRO A 51 2.12 -7.64 -11.21
C PRO A 51 0.65 -7.77 -10.83
N LEU A 52 0.00 -6.69 -10.37
CA LEU A 52 -1.35 -6.74 -9.82
C LEU A 52 -2.36 -7.41 -10.75
N ASN A 53 -2.38 -7.05 -12.03
CA ASN A 53 -3.26 -7.70 -13.01
C ASN A 53 -2.95 -9.18 -13.21
N THR A 54 -1.66 -9.54 -13.21
CA THR A 54 -1.23 -10.95 -13.34
C THR A 54 -1.66 -11.74 -12.11
N HIS A 55 -1.49 -11.15 -10.94
CA HIS A 55 -1.91 -11.74 -9.68
C HIS A 55 -3.43 -11.88 -9.60
N TYR A 56 -4.19 -10.84 -9.99
CA TYR A 56 -5.63 -10.91 -10.11
C TYR A 56 -6.08 -12.06 -11.03
N ASN A 57 -5.49 -12.15 -12.22
CA ASN A 57 -5.80 -13.22 -13.17
C ASN A 57 -5.44 -14.63 -12.66
N SER A 58 -4.47 -14.75 -11.75
CA SER A 58 -4.05 -16.01 -11.13
C SER A 58 -4.79 -16.34 -9.83
N SER A 59 -5.78 -15.56 -9.43
CA SER A 59 -6.55 -15.71 -8.18
C SER A 59 -8.02 -16.08 -8.46
N PRO A 60 -8.32 -17.36 -8.80
CA PRO A 60 -9.66 -17.76 -9.20
C PRO A 60 -10.68 -17.62 -8.08
N ASP A 61 -10.28 -17.81 -6.82
CA ASP A 61 -11.18 -17.70 -5.68
C ASP A 61 -11.61 -16.25 -5.45
N PHE A 62 -10.67 -15.30 -5.62
CA PHE A 62 -10.98 -13.88 -5.57
C PHE A 62 -11.92 -13.46 -6.69
N LYS A 63 -11.64 -13.89 -7.93
CA LYS A 63 -12.54 -13.67 -9.07
C LYS A 63 -13.93 -14.23 -8.84
N ALA A 64 -14.01 -15.47 -8.34
CA ALA A 64 -15.29 -16.09 -8.04
C ALA A 64 -16.08 -15.31 -6.98
N THR A 65 -15.38 -14.73 -6.00
CA THR A 65 -15.97 -13.86 -4.97
C THR A 65 -16.52 -12.57 -5.59
N ALA A 66 -15.74 -11.88 -6.43
CA ALA A 66 -16.18 -10.67 -7.12
C ALA A 66 -17.36 -10.95 -8.08
N HIS A 67 -17.30 -12.04 -8.85
CA HIS A 67 -18.38 -12.46 -9.74
C HIS A 67 -19.66 -12.80 -8.96
N ALA A 68 -19.55 -13.41 -7.77
CA ALA A 68 -20.71 -13.68 -6.91
C ALA A 68 -21.41 -12.40 -6.45
N LEU A 69 -20.66 -11.31 -6.30
CA LEU A 69 -21.21 -10.00 -5.91
C LEU A 69 -21.90 -9.27 -7.07
N PHE A 70 -21.22 -9.11 -8.19
CA PHE A 70 -21.66 -8.23 -9.27
C PHE A 70 -22.25 -8.94 -10.48
N ALA A 71 -21.90 -10.20 -10.71
CA ALA A 71 -22.31 -10.99 -11.86
C ALA A 71 -23.20 -12.19 -11.48
N ASN A 72 -23.75 -12.22 -10.27
CA ASN A 72 -24.63 -13.31 -9.85
C ASN A 72 -25.80 -13.49 -10.83
N PRO A 73 -26.09 -14.71 -11.33
CA PRO A 73 -27.22 -14.94 -12.23
C PRO A 73 -28.58 -14.70 -11.58
N GLU A 74 -28.67 -14.80 -10.26
CA GLU A 74 -29.86 -14.43 -9.50
C GLU A 74 -29.84 -12.92 -9.25
N LEU A 75 -30.71 -12.19 -9.97
CA LEU A 75 -30.77 -10.72 -9.98
C LEU A 75 -31.02 -10.09 -8.60
N ASP A 76 -31.71 -10.80 -7.73
CA ASP A 76 -32.01 -10.40 -6.34
C ASP A 76 -30.81 -10.56 -5.41
N LYS A 77 -29.86 -11.41 -5.76
CA LYS A 77 -28.59 -11.62 -5.02
C LYS A 77 -27.43 -10.81 -5.59
N ARG A 78 -27.63 -10.13 -6.72
CA ARG A 78 -26.62 -9.31 -7.37
C ARG A 78 -26.67 -7.89 -6.86
N ILE A 79 -25.50 -7.31 -6.58
CA ILE A 79 -25.37 -5.87 -6.33
C ILE A 79 -25.45 -5.16 -7.68
N ASN A 80 -26.58 -4.46 -7.92
CA ASN A 80 -26.73 -3.62 -9.10
C ASN A 80 -26.11 -2.26 -8.80
N ALA A 81 -24.81 -2.18 -8.94
CA ALA A 81 -24.05 -0.97 -8.64
C ALA A 81 -23.74 -0.19 -9.93
N GLU A 82 -23.72 1.14 -9.78
CA GLU A 82 -23.32 2.08 -10.81
C GLU A 82 -22.34 3.10 -10.24
N ILE A 83 -21.48 3.61 -11.11
CA ILE A 83 -20.53 4.67 -10.79
C ILE A 83 -21.07 5.97 -11.37
N ASN A 84 -21.09 7.02 -10.55
CA ASN A 84 -21.45 8.38 -10.96
C ASN A 84 -20.46 9.36 -10.28
N ASP A 85 -19.72 10.10 -11.06
CA ASP A 85 -18.72 11.06 -10.58
C ASP A 85 -17.72 10.44 -9.55
N GLY A 86 -17.25 9.21 -9.80
CA GLY A 86 -16.33 8.50 -8.92
C GLY A 86 -16.95 7.92 -7.64
N VAL A 87 -18.27 7.95 -7.52
CA VAL A 87 -19.02 7.37 -6.40
C VAL A 87 -19.78 6.14 -6.84
N LEU A 88 -19.54 5.04 -6.15
CA LEU A 88 -20.26 3.78 -6.35
C LEU A 88 -21.57 3.79 -5.56
N SER A 89 -22.67 3.57 -6.22
CA SER A 89 -24.01 3.50 -5.62
C SER A 89 -24.76 2.26 -6.09
N ALA A 90 -25.72 1.80 -5.29
CA ALA A 90 -26.57 0.68 -5.67
C ALA A 90 -27.93 1.18 -6.21
N SER A 91 -28.27 0.81 -7.45
CA SER A 91 -29.42 1.34 -8.18
C SER A 91 -30.79 0.94 -7.64
N LYS A 92 -30.88 -0.04 -6.77
CA LYS A 92 -32.19 -0.63 -6.40
C LYS A 92 -32.91 -0.06 -5.22
N GLN A 93 -32.35 0.82 -4.43
CA GLN A 93 -33.05 1.17 -3.16
C GLN A 93 -32.77 2.54 -2.63
N GLY A 94 -32.41 3.58 -3.13
CA GLY A 94 -32.25 4.81 -2.33
C GLY A 94 -31.70 4.57 -0.90
N GLU A 95 -31.47 3.34 -0.57
CA GLU A 95 -30.89 2.78 0.64
C GLU A 95 -29.75 1.87 0.25
N VAL A 96 -28.70 2.07 0.88
CA VAL A 96 -27.40 1.47 0.83
C VAL A 96 -27.47 -0.05 0.81
N ALA A 97 -26.93 -0.69 -0.21
CA ALA A 97 -26.74 -2.11 -0.20
C ALA A 97 -25.64 -2.45 0.83
N PHE A 98 -26.05 -2.96 1.96
CA PHE A 98 -25.13 -3.44 2.99
C PHE A 98 -25.10 -4.96 2.94
N VAL A 99 -23.95 -5.53 2.63
CA VAL A 99 -23.70 -6.96 2.75
C VAL A 99 -22.55 -7.12 3.74
N ASN A 100 -22.88 -7.42 4.98
CA ASN A 100 -21.90 -7.83 5.97
C ASN A 100 -21.97 -9.36 6.11
N THR A 101 -20.86 -10.02 5.84
CA THR A 101 -20.75 -11.48 5.98
C THR A 101 -21.00 -11.99 7.40
N LEU A 102 -21.04 -11.11 8.40
CA LEU A 102 -21.33 -11.45 9.79
C LEU A 102 -22.84 -11.49 10.12
N GLU A 103 -23.68 -10.81 9.34
CA GLU A 103 -25.09 -10.64 9.66
C GLU A 103 -26.04 -11.61 8.94
N ASN A 104 -25.65 -12.13 7.78
CA ASN A 104 -26.49 -13.04 6.99
C ASN A 104 -25.83 -14.40 6.82
N ASP A 105 -26.34 -15.42 7.49
CA ASP A 105 -25.85 -16.79 7.37
C ASP A 105 -25.93 -17.34 5.92
N VAL A 106 -26.87 -16.84 5.13
CA VAL A 106 -27.05 -17.24 3.71
C VAL A 106 -25.96 -16.65 2.83
N ASP A 107 -25.56 -15.40 3.08
CA ASP A 107 -24.49 -14.75 2.31
C ASP A 107 -23.11 -15.24 2.78
N ARG A 108 -22.98 -15.56 4.06
CA ARG A 108 -21.80 -16.18 4.65
C ARG A 108 -21.41 -17.50 4.00
N GLU A 109 -22.36 -18.36 3.65
CA GLU A 109 -22.09 -19.63 2.92
C GLU A 109 -21.52 -19.38 1.53
N ASN A 110 -21.99 -18.37 0.80
CA ASN A 110 -21.53 -18.08 -0.54
C ASN A 110 -20.14 -17.44 -0.59
N TYR A 111 -19.79 -16.54 0.35
CA TYR A 111 -18.52 -15.85 0.38
C TYR A 111 -17.47 -16.59 1.21
N SER A 112 -17.83 -17.19 2.33
CA SER A 112 -16.93 -18.00 3.14
C SER A 112 -16.49 -19.30 2.43
N LYS A 113 -17.22 -19.76 1.42
CA LYS A 113 -16.83 -20.91 0.59
C LYS A 113 -15.47 -20.72 -0.09
N ASN A 114 -15.12 -19.48 -0.41
CA ASN A 114 -13.83 -19.11 -1.00
C ASN A 114 -12.82 -18.60 0.06
N GLY A 115 -13.23 -18.53 1.33
CA GLY A 115 -12.38 -18.08 2.43
C GLY A 115 -12.17 -16.57 2.51
N TYR A 116 -13.07 -15.75 1.90
CA TYR A 116 -13.01 -14.29 1.92
C TYR A 116 -13.97 -13.70 2.94
N SER A 117 -13.51 -12.65 3.63
CA SER A 117 -14.38 -11.72 4.34
C SER A 117 -14.78 -10.60 3.38
N VAL A 118 -16.08 -10.50 3.11
CA VAL A 118 -16.61 -9.50 2.17
C VAL A 118 -17.45 -8.47 2.92
N VAL A 119 -17.18 -7.19 2.65
CA VAL A 119 -17.98 -6.06 3.12
C VAL A 119 -18.32 -5.21 1.91
N VAL A 120 -19.59 -4.94 1.70
CA VAL A 120 -20.07 -3.93 0.76
C VAL A 120 -20.86 -2.90 1.56
N ASP A 121 -20.29 -1.72 1.69
CA ASP A 121 -20.90 -0.63 2.44
C ASP A 121 -20.78 0.67 1.65
N LEU A 122 -21.84 1.01 0.95
CA LEU A 122 -21.93 2.19 0.09
C LEU A 122 -22.44 3.42 0.83
N ARG A 123 -22.50 3.38 2.16
CA ARG A 123 -22.86 4.53 2.98
C ARG A 123 -21.75 5.57 3.01
N PRO A 124 -22.08 6.85 3.20
CA PRO A 124 -21.07 7.90 3.29
C PRO A 124 -19.95 7.58 4.30
N ALA A 125 -18.75 8.04 4.00
CA ALA A 125 -17.53 7.77 4.79
C ALA A 125 -17.65 8.13 6.28
N ASP A 126 -18.54 9.07 6.62
CA ASP A 126 -18.79 9.60 7.96
C ASP A 126 -19.98 8.94 8.68
N THR A 127 -20.51 7.86 8.12
CA THR A 127 -21.57 7.08 8.76
C THR A 127 -21.08 6.45 10.06
N LEU A 128 -21.89 6.62 11.11
CA LEU A 128 -21.63 6.05 12.43
C LEU A 128 -22.12 4.61 12.54
N ALA A 129 -21.43 3.84 13.38
CA ALA A 129 -21.81 2.49 13.75
C ALA A 129 -22.10 2.40 15.25
N GLU A 130 -23.20 1.76 15.60
CA GLU A 130 -23.52 1.33 16.96
C GLU A 130 -23.48 -0.19 17.04
N PHE A 131 -23.29 -0.72 18.24
CA PHE A 131 -23.25 -2.16 18.46
C PHE A 131 -24.37 -2.57 19.40
N GLU A 132 -25.00 -3.70 19.09
CA GLU A 132 -25.89 -4.40 19.97
C GLU A 132 -25.24 -5.74 20.36
N ALA A 133 -25.25 -6.07 21.62
CA ALA A 133 -24.86 -7.40 22.08
C ALA A 133 -26.06 -8.35 21.97
N TYR A 134 -25.84 -9.53 21.43
CA TYR A 134 -26.90 -10.53 21.31
C TYR A 134 -26.46 -11.89 21.84
N TYR A 135 -27.43 -12.63 22.33
CA TYR A 135 -27.28 -13.98 22.82
C TYR A 135 -28.37 -14.86 22.21
N VAL A 136 -28.00 -16.03 21.70
CA VAL A 136 -28.96 -17.01 21.20
C VAL A 136 -29.07 -18.11 22.22
N SER A 137 -30.26 -18.26 22.83
CA SER A 137 -30.54 -19.31 23.80
C SER A 137 -30.64 -20.68 23.12
N ASN A 138 -30.52 -21.75 23.90
CA ASN A 138 -30.59 -23.13 23.41
C ASN A 138 -31.91 -23.47 22.69
N ASP A 139 -32.98 -22.72 22.95
CA ASP A 139 -34.28 -22.84 22.28
C ASP A 139 -34.39 -21.96 21.02
N GLY A 140 -33.28 -21.36 20.58
CA GLY A 140 -33.18 -20.53 19.37
C GLY A 140 -33.73 -19.11 19.53
N LYS A 141 -34.07 -18.69 20.74
CA LYS A 141 -34.50 -17.31 20.95
C LYS A 141 -33.29 -16.35 21.05
N GLU A 142 -33.36 -15.28 20.31
CA GLU A 142 -32.38 -14.21 20.37
C GLU A 142 -32.78 -13.19 21.42
N LEU A 143 -31.85 -12.84 22.30
CA LEU A 143 -31.93 -11.70 23.20
C LEU A 143 -30.92 -10.66 22.73
N THR A 144 -31.39 -9.48 22.36
CA THR A 144 -30.56 -8.34 21.99
C THR A 144 -30.61 -7.29 23.11
N ILE A 145 -29.46 -6.82 23.52
CA ILE A 145 -29.31 -5.76 24.52
C ILE A 145 -28.40 -4.65 23.94
N THR A 146 -28.57 -3.43 24.43
CA THR A 146 -27.67 -2.35 24.07
C THR A 146 -26.25 -2.63 24.60
N TYR A 147 -25.26 -2.01 23.99
CA TYR A 147 -23.88 -2.13 24.46
C TYR A 147 -23.72 -1.61 25.91
N GLU A 148 -24.46 -0.55 26.27
CA GLU A 148 -24.49 -0.04 27.65
C GLU A 148 -25.01 -1.07 28.62
N GLU A 149 -26.11 -1.74 28.30
CA GLU A 149 -26.65 -2.84 29.13
C GLU A 149 -25.67 -4.01 29.21
N TYR A 150 -24.99 -4.36 28.11
CA TYR A 150 -23.94 -5.37 28.11
C TYR A 150 -22.81 -5.05 29.08
N LEU A 151 -22.37 -3.80 29.17
CA LEU A 151 -21.29 -3.39 30.07
C LEU A 151 -21.65 -3.61 31.55
N THR A 152 -22.95 -3.60 31.89
CA THR A 152 -23.41 -3.83 33.27
C THR A 152 -23.44 -5.31 33.68
N LEU A 153 -23.27 -6.23 32.73
CA LEU A 153 -23.27 -7.66 32.99
C LEU A 153 -22.00 -8.09 33.73
N SER A 154 -22.11 -9.21 34.44
CA SER A 154 -20.95 -9.89 35.02
C SER A 154 -20.04 -10.46 33.91
N GLU A 155 -18.73 -10.54 34.15
CA GLU A 155 -17.76 -11.08 33.17
C GLU A 155 -18.14 -12.48 32.65
N VAL A 156 -18.74 -13.32 33.49
CA VAL A 156 -19.20 -14.64 33.05
C VAL A 156 -20.41 -14.53 32.11
N ALA A 157 -21.32 -13.61 32.37
CA ALA A 157 -22.49 -13.40 31.50
C ALA A 157 -22.07 -12.80 30.13
N LYS A 158 -21.10 -11.90 30.10
CA LYS A 158 -20.55 -11.30 28.89
C LYS A 158 -20.03 -12.33 27.89
N LEU A 159 -19.46 -13.44 28.35
CA LEU A 159 -18.93 -14.52 27.52
C LEU A 159 -19.97 -15.21 26.61
N ASN A 160 -21.26 -15.05 26.91
CA ASN A 160 -22.35 -15.64 26.12
C ASN A 160 -22.88 -14.71 25.04
N PHE A 161 -22.43 -13.49 24.96
CA PHE A 161 -22.90 -12.49 24.00
C PHE A 161 -21.92 -12.31 22.86
N ASP A 162 -22.47 -12.25 21.66
CA ASP A 162 -21.80 -11.78 20.45
C ASP A 162 -22.27 -10.36 20.12
N PHE A 163 -21.68 -9.71 19.14
CA PHE A 163 -21.99 -8.35 18.75
C PHE A 163 -22.55 -8.28 17.33
N LYS A 164 -23.60 -7.49 17.15
CA LYS A 164 -24.11 -7.07 15.86
C LYS A 164 -23.82 -5.58 15.64
N LEU A 165 -23.47 -5.26 14.41
CA LEU A 165 -23.40 -3.88 14.00
C LEU A 165 -24.81 -3.36 13.70
N LYS A 166 -25.18 -2.25 14.30
CA LYS A 166 -26.43 -1.52 14.03
C LYS A 166 -26.14 -0.21 13.33
N TYR A 167 -26.72 -0.05 12.16
CA TYR A 167 -26.66 1.22 11.46
C TYR A 167 -27.60 2.25 12.08
N THR A 168 -27.08 3.44 12.43
CA THR A 168 -27.88 4.50 13.05
C THR A 168 -28.47 5.48 12.05
N GLY A 169 -27.94 5.54 10.84
CA GLY A 169 -28.36 6.49 9.82
C GLY A 169 -28.03 7.95 10.13
N LYS A 170 -27.18 8.21 11.12
CA LYS A 170 -26.78 9.56 11.53
C LYS A 170 -25.44 9.91 10.87
N GLU A 171 -25.33 11.16 10.42
CA GLU A 171 -24.04 11.75 10.06
C GLU A 171 -23.25 12.06 11.34
N LEU A 172 -21.93 11.95 11.24
CA LEU A 172 -21.03 12.31 12.33
C LEU A 172 -20.90 13.83 12.42
N THR A 173 -21.41 14.39 13.52
CA THR A 173 -21.14 15.79 13.85
C THR A 173 -19.98 15.87 14.84
N LEU A 174 -18.83 16.31 14.36
CA LEU A 174 -17.62 16.50 15.18
C LEU A 174 -17.73 17.82 15.94
N GLY A 175 -18.23 17.77 17.17
CA GLY A 175 -18.25 18.94 18.05
C GLY A 175 -16.88 19.25 18.65
N ASP A 176 -16.62 20.53 18.98
CA ASP A 176 -15.34 20.96 19.54
C ASP A 176 -14.94 20.19 20.81
N GLU A 177 -15.90 19.87 21.69
CA GLU A 177 -15.64 19.09 22.92
C GLU A 177 -15.12 17.67 22.61
N LEU A 178 -15.68 17.01 21.59
CA LEU A 178 -15.21 15.69 21.16
C LEU A 178 -13.79 15.78 20.62
N ILE A 179 -13.52 16.76 19.77
CA ILE A 179 -12.20 16.93 19.16
C ILE A 179 -11.14 17.27 20.22
N GLU A 180 -11.44 18.14 21.18
CA GLU A 180 -10.51 18.44 22.28
C GLU A 180 -10.25 17.21 23.17
N SER A 181 -11.26 16.36 23.39
CA SER A 181 -11.07 15.10 24.11
C SER A 181 -10.18 14.12 23.33
N CYS A 182 -10.35 14.03 22.00
CA CYS A 182 -9.51 13.21 21.15
C CYS A 182 -8.05 13.69 21.16
N LYS A 183 -7.83 14.99 21.07
CA LYS A 183 -6.49 15.59 21.16
C LYS A 183 -5.84 15.32 22.51
N ALA A 184 -6.56 15.56 23.61
CA ALA A 184 -6.03 15.34 24.96
C ALA A 184 -5.55 13.89 25.14
N TYR A 185 -6.28 12.93 24.57
CA TYR A 185 -5.86 11.53 24.58
C TYR A 185 -4.60 11.31 23.72
N LEU A 186 -4.60 11.80 22.47
CA LEU A 186 -3.49 11.65 21.55
C LEU A 186 -2.21 12.33 22.05
N ASP A 187 -2.32 13.46 22.74
CA ASP A 187 -1.20 14.16 23.38
C ASP A 187 -0.63 13.39 24.58
N SER A 188 -1.41 12.49 25.18
CA SER A 188 -0.95 11.61 26.26
C SER A 188 -0.18 10.39 25.76
N ILE A 189 -0.22 10.11 24.45
CA ILE A 189 0.49 9.00 23.82
C ILE A 189 1.81 9.52 23.27
N GLU A 190 2.94 8.92 23.68
CA GLU A 190 4.24 9.24 23.12
C GLU A 190 4.43 8.63 21.72
N GLY A 191 5.05 9.37 20.81
CA GLY A 191 5.48 8.86 19.51
C GLY A 191 4.84 9.51 18.29
N ASP A 192 4.54 8.70 17.26
CA ASP A 192 4.13 9.17 15.93
C ASP A 192 2.80 9.93 15.91
N ALA A 193 1.91 9.68 16.90
CA ALA A 193 0.64 10.38 17.01
C ALA A 193 0.83 11.88 17.25
N GLN A 194 1.76 12.26 18.13
CA GLN A 194 2.06 13.68 18.40
C GLN A 194 2.63 14.39 17.17
N LEU A 195 3.52 13.71 16.42
CA LEU A 195 4.07 14.26 15.17
C LEU A 195 2.97 14.48 14.13
N SER A 196 2.00 13.57 14.05
CA SER A 196 0.85 13.68 13.16
C SER A 196 -0.04 14.86 13.52
N ILE A 197 -0.33 15.07 14.81
CA ILE A 197 -1.11 16.24 15.29
C ILE A 197 -0.40 17.55 14.96
N GLN A 198 0.92 17.63 15.19
CA GLN A 198 1.70 18.82 14.86
C GLN A 198 1.68 19.12 13.36
N GLY A 199 1.78 18.07 12.53
CA GLY A 199 1.65 18.18 11.08
C GLY A 199 0.29 18.71 10.64
N LEU A 200 -0.80 18.15 11.20
CA LEU A 200 -2.17 18.60 10.93
C LEU A 200 -2.40 20.05 11.39
N SER A 201 -1.91 20.42 12.58
CA SER A 201 -2.02 21.78 13.10
C SER A 201 -1.27 22.80 12.24
N SER A 202 -0.13 22.41 11.70
CA SER A 202 0.64 23.22 10.76
C SER A 202 -0.10 23.44 9.45
N LYS A 203 -0.72 22.41 8.89
CA LYS A 203 -1.53 22.49 7.66
C LYS A 203 -2.77 23.37 7.87
N LEU A 204 -3.44 23.25 9.00
CA LEU A 204 -4.58 24.10 9.35
C LEU A 204 -4.13 25.58 9.44
N SER A 205 -3.00 25.84 10.11
CA SER A 205 -2.46 27.20 10.24
C SER A 205 -2.02 27.80 8.92
N ALA A 206 -1.56 26.97 7.98
CA ALA A 206 -1.22 27.38 6.62
C ALA A 206 -2.45 27.52 5.70
N ASN A 207 -3.66 27.24 6.16
CA ASN A 207 -4.89 27.15 5.38
C ASN A 207 -4.84 26.11 4.24
N GLU A 208 -4.03 25.07 4.39
CA GLU A 208 -3.96 23.94 3.45
C GLU A 208 -5.12 22.97 3.62
N ILE A 209 -5.69 22.91 4.82
CA ILE A 209 -6.87 22.11 5.14
C ILE A 209 -7.90 22.97 5.89
N THR A 210 -9.17 22.62 5.76
CA THR A 210 -10.26 23.26 6.48
C THR A 210 -10.34 22.77 7.93
N LYS A 211 -11.06 23.52 8.79
CA LYS A 211 -11.31 23.07 10.17
C LYS A 211 -12.04 21.73 10.21
N ALA A 212 -13.00 21.49 9.33
CA ALA A 212 -13.72 20.21 9.25
C ALA A 212 -12.82 19.04 8.87
N GLU A 213 -11.93 19.23 7.90
CA GLU A 213 -10.91 18.22 7.52
C GLU A 213 -9.92 17.96 8.65
N TYR A 214 -9.50 19.01 9.36
CA TYR A 214 -8.65 18.87 10.53
C TYR A 214 -9.34 18.06 11.64
N ASP A 215 -10.57 18.41 12.00
CA ASP A 215 -11.34 17.75 13.05
C ASP A 215 -11.58 16.27 12.71
N ARG A 216 -11.88 15.98 11.45
CA ARG A 216 -12.01 14.62 10.96
C ARG A 216 -10.71 13.84 11.08
N ALA A 217 -9.60 14.42 10.65
CA ALA A 217 -8.29 13.77 10.73
C ALA A 217 -7.85 13.50 12.18
N ILE A 218 -8.13 14.42 13.12
CA ILE A 218 -7.89 14.21 14.55
C ILE A 218 -8.75 13.07 15.10
N TYR A 219 -10.03 13.02 14.72
CA TYR A 219 -10.92 11.96 15.16
C TYR A 219 -10.49 10.59 14.61
N GLU A 220 -10.13 10.50 13.34
CA GLU A 220 -9.62 9.27 12.71
C GLU A 220 -8.32 8.81 13.38
N LEU A 221 -7.39 9.73 13.62
CA LEU A 221 -6.14 9.42 14.30
C LEU A 221 -6.38 8.92 15.73
N TYR A 222 -7.29 9.56 16.46
CA TYR A 222 -7.71 9.10 17.77
C TYR A 222 -8.29 7.69 17.69
N PHE A 223 -9.18 7.42 16.75
CA PHE A 223 -9.82 6.15 16.61
C PHE A 223 -8.79 5.02 16.36
N VAL A 224 -7.87 5.23 15.44
CA VAL A 224 -6.81 4.27 15.11
C VAL A 224 -5.92 3.96 16.32
N ASN A 225 -5.64 4.93 17.18
CA ASN A 225 -4.73 4.74 18.31
C ASN A 225 -5.44 4.25 19.59
N TYR A 226 -6.73 4.58 19.75
CA TYR A 226 -7.49 4.26 20.96
C TYR A 226 -8.19 2.91 20.89
N TYR A 227 -8.58 2.44 19.69
CA TYR A 227 -9.30 1.19 19.50
C TYR A 227 -8.46 0.12 18.80
N PRO A 228 -7.37 -0.35 19.40
CA PRO A 228 -6.66 -1.51 18.89
C PRO A 228 -7.52 -2.78 18.93
N GLU A 229 -8.54 -2.82 19.81
CA GLU A 229 -9.46 -3.96 19.98
C GLU A 229 -10.90 -3.46 20.17
N ILE A 230 -11.89 -4.22 19.70
CA ILE A 230 -13.32 -3.93 19.85
C ILE A 230 -13.72 -3.78 21.34
N THR A 231 -13.02 -4.47 22.22
CA THR A 231 -13.18 -4.39 23.67
C THR A 231 -12.85 -3.02 24.27
N ALA A 232 -12.13 -2.17 23.54
CA ALA A 232 -11.85 -0.78 23.96
C ALA A 232 -13.04 0.16 23.78
N TYR A 233 -14.19 -0.33 23.41
CA TYR A 233 -15.47 0.39 23.38
C TYR A 233 -15.96 0.90 24.73
N GLU A 234 -15.17 0.77 25.77
CA GLU A 234 -15.51 1.13 27.14
C GLU A 234 -15.79 2.63 27.36
N SER A 235 -15.40 3.49 26.46
CA SER A 235 -15.83 4.89 26.55
C SER A 235 -17.07 5.13 25.69
N THR A 236 -18.17 4.84 26.23
CA THR A 236 -19.57 4.79 25.84
C THR A 236 -20.15 5.98 25.07
N SER A 237 -19.44 7.04 24.81
CA SER A 237 -19.96 8.22 24.11
C SER A 237 -19.45 8.37 22.68
N LYS A 238 -18.64 7.45 22.16
CA LYS A 238 -17.95 7.64 20.88
C LYS A 238 -18.26 6.49 19.94
N VAL A 239 -19.21 6.76 19.06
CA VAL A 239 -19.58 5.84 17.99
C VAL A 239 -18.52 5.92 16.91
N PRO A 240 -17.88 4.80 16.51
CA PRO A 240 -16.82 4.83 15.51
C PRO A 240 -17.37 5.11 14.12
N LEU A 241 -16.50 5.60 13.25
CA LEU A 241 -16.76 5.56 11.83
C LEU A 241 -16.81 4.10 11.36
N LEU A 242 -17.82 3.79 10.58
CA LEU A 242 -18.10 2.42 10.15
C LEU A 242 -16.93 1.77 9.39
N ARG A 243 -16.25 2.54 8.53
CA ARG A 243 -15.07 2.06 7.78
C ARG A 243 -13.92 1.69 8.69
N ASN A 244 -13.67 2.49 9.73
CA ASN A 244 -12.65 2.21 10.72
C ASN A 244 -12.98 0.95 11.52
N TYR A 245 -14.26 0.71 11.81
CA TYR A 245 -14.71 -0.53 12.42
C TYR A 245 -14.32 -1.75 11.57
N TYR A 246 -14.62 -1.76 10.28
CA TYR A 246 -14.26 -2.87 9.40
C TYR A 246 -12.76 -3.08 9.34
N TYR A 247 -11.98 -2.00 9.24
CA TYR A 247 -10.54 -2.09 9.27
C TYR A 247 -10.05 -2.78 10.54
N HIS A 248 -10.51 -2.35 11.72
CA HIS A 248 -10.08 -2.94 12.99
C HIS A 248 -10.59 -4.36 13.18
N GLN A 249 -11.81 -4.64 12.81
CA GLN A 249 -12.39 -5.95 12.99
C GLN A 249 -11.75 -7.03 12.11
N TYR A 250 -11.39 -6.68 10.88
CA TYR A 250 -10.92 -7.68 9.92
C TYR A 250 -9.42 -7.63 9.73
N ILE A 251 -8.85 -6.48 9.47
CA ILE A 251 -7.43 -6.35 9.13
C ILE A 251 -6.55 -6.46 10.39
N SER A 252 -6.90 -5.80 11.48
CA SER A 252 -6.11 -5.85 12.72
C SER A 252 -6.13 -7.23 13.38
N GLN A 253 -7.18 -8.03 13.14
CA GLN A 253 -7.27 -9.41 13.61
C GLN A 253 -6.53 -10.43 12.73
N GLY A 254 -5.79 -9.96 11.71
CA GLY A 254 -4.97 -10.80 10.86
C GLY A 254 -5.75 -11.59 9.81
N ILE A 255 -6.90 -11.10 9.38
CA ILE A 255 -7.62 -11.67 8.24
C ILE A 255 -6.85 -11.38 6.96
N GLU A 256 -6.37 -12.44 6.33
CA GLU A 256 -5.48 -12.33 5.16
C GLU A 256 -6.24 -12.17 3.84
N LYS A 257 -7.51 -12.59 3.77
CA LYS A 257 -8.32 -12.58 2.55
C LYS A 257 -9.59 -11.78 2.76
N TYR A 258 -9.70 -10.64 2.11
CA TYR A 258 -10.87 -9.77 2.21
C TYR A 258 -11.14 -9.00 0.92
N LEU A 259 -12.38 -8.57 0.78
CA LEU A 259 -12.83 -7.63 -0.25
C LEU A 259 -13.81 -6.65 0.39
N PHE A 260 -13.38 -5.40 0.55
CA PHE A 260 -14.19 -4.32 1.10
C PHE A 260 -14.47 -3.31 0.00
N ILE A 261 -15.72 -3.02 -0.22
CA ILE A 261 -16.24 -2.13 -1.26
C ILE A 261 -17.00 -1.01 -0.56
N PHE A 262 -16.56 0.21 -0.76
CA PHE A 262 -17.15 1.42 -0.23
C PHE A 262 -17.66 2.31 -1.36
N ASP A 263 -18.28 3.43 -1.04
CA ASP A 263 -18.83 4.35 -2.03
C ASP A 263 -17.77 5.06 -2.89
N ASP A 264 -16.55 5.29 -2.39
CA ASP A 264 -15.49 6.04 -3.08
C ASP A 264 -14.24 5.21 -3.41
N TYR A 265 -14.07 4.03 -2.77
CA TYR A 265 -12.95 3.12 -3.03
C TYR A 265 -13.27 1.68 -2.66
N MET A 266 -12.45 0.77 -3.14
CA MET A 266 -12.37 -0.59 -2.63
C MET A 266 -10.98 -0.91 -2.09
N THR A 267 -10.92 -1.87 -1.20
CA THR A 267 -9.66 -2.49 -0.78
C THR A 267 -9.81 -3.99 -0.71
N ALA A 268 -8.80 -4.70 -1.13
CA ALA A 268 -8.81 -6.14 -1.10
C ALA A 268 -7.45 -6.71 -0.75
N SER A 269 -7.48 -7.90 -0.18
CA SER A 269 -6.31 -8.76 -0.01
C SER A 269 -6.66 -10.16 -0.46
N PHE A 270 -5.86 -10.74 -1.33
CA PHE A 270 -6.12 -12.04 -1.93
C PHE A 270 -4.84 -12.85 -2.14
N GLU A 271 -5.00 -14.15 -2.22
CA GLU A 271 -3.92 -15.08 -2.49
C GLU A 271 -3.98 -15.58 -3.93
N THR A 272 -2.83 -15.59 -4.60
CA THR A 272 -2.68 -16.20 -5.92
C THR A 272 -2.58 -17.71 -5.83
N ARG A 273 -2.74 -18.44 -6.93
CA ARG A 273 -2.48 -19.88 -7.00
C ARG A 273 -1.06 -20.28 -6.56
N GLY A 274 -0.13 -19.35 -6.62
CA GLY A 274 1.26 -19.55 -6.18
C GLY A 274 1.49 -19.29 -4.70
N GLY A 275 0.46 -18.99 -3.91
CA GLY A 275 0.59 -18.68 -2.48
C GLY A 275 1.14 -17.28 -2.20
N ILE A 276 1.05 -16.35 -3.16
CA ILE A 276 1.46 -14.96 -3.00
C ILE A 276 0.27 -14.16 -2.50
N ASN A 277 0.41 -13.53 -1.33
CA ASN A 277 -0.57 -12.60 -0.81
C ASN A 277 -0.35 -11.21 -1.43
N VAL A 278 -1.41 -10.65 -1.97
CA VAL A 278 -1.46 -9.35 -2.65
C VAL A 278 -2.56 -8.51 -2.05
N SER A 279 -2.24 -7.26 -1.74
CA SER A 279 -3.23 -6.28 -1.27
C SER A 279 -3.23 -5.08 -2.20
N PHE A 280 -4.40 -4.49 -2.43
CA PHE A 280 -4.53 -3.27 -3.20
C PHE A 280 -5.65 -2.37 -2.67
N TYR A 281 -5.56 -1.10 -3.05
CA TYR A 281 -6.63 -0.12 -2.96
C TYR A 281 -7.01 0.28 -4.38
N GLY A 282 -8.28 0.53 -4.64
CA GLY A 282 -8.78 1.00 -5.93
C GLY A 282 -9.79 2.11 -5.71
N PHE A 283 -9.64 3.23 -6.44
CA PHE A 283 -10.56 4.36 -6.42
C PHE A 283 -11.42 4.37 -7.67
N TYR A 284 -12.57 5.00 -7.62
CA TYR A 284 -13.51 5.03 -8.76
C TYR A 284 -13.42 6.32 -9.59
N ASP A 285 -12.66 7.34 -9.12
CA ASP A 285 -12.51 8.65 -9.77
C ASP A 285 -12.08 8.61 -11.25
N ASN A 286 -11.41 7.53 -11.66
CA ASN A 286 -10.90 7.38 -13.02
C ASN A 286 -11.61 6.25 -13.80
N ILE A 287 -12.73 5.76 -13.29
CA ILE A 287 -13.56 4.74 -13.95
C ILE A 287 -14.72 5.47 -14.63
N ASP A 288 -15.05 5.05 -15.83
CA ASP A 288 -16.15 5.64 -16.60
C ASP A 288 -17.49 5.47 -15.87
N ASP A 289 -18.31 6.52 -15.88
CA ASP A 289 -19.64 6.50 -15.30
C ASP A 289 -20.53 5.46 -15.96
N GLY A 290 -21.31 4.76 -15.14
CA GLY A 290 -22.29 3.78 -15.60
C GLY A 290 -22.42 2.55 -14.72
N ALA A 291 -23.28 1.64 -15.11
CA ALA A 291 -23.52 0.39 -14.40
C ALA A 291 -22.30 -0.55 -14.54
N ILE A 292 -21.84 -1.12 -13.43
CA ILE A 292 -20.75 -2.12 -13.43
C ILE A 292 -21.13 -3.31 -14.31
N VAL A 293 -22.36 -3.78 -14.21
CA VAL A 293 -22.92 -4.83 -15.08
C VAL A 293 -24.21 -4.32 -15.68
N THR A 294 -24.25 -4.22 -17.01
CA THR A 294 -25.43 -3.74 -17.74
C THR A 294 -26.59 -4.72 -17.63
N GLU A 295 -27.81 -4.19 -17.62
CA GLU A 295 -29.03 -5.00 -17.61
C GLU A 295 -29.12 -5.87 -18.87
N GLY A 296 -29.47 -7.15 -18.70
CA GLY A 296 -29.57 -8.10 -19.79
C GLY A 296 -28.25 -8.72 -20.26
N ALA A 297 -27.12 -8.41 -19.60
CA ALA A 297 -25.83 -9.06 -19.88
C ALA A 297 -25.93 -10.58 -19.67
N THR A 298 -25.30 -11.36 -20.58
CA THR A 298 -25.10 -12.80 -20.34
C THR A 298 -24.16 -13.01 -19.15
N LEU A 299 -24.22 -14.19 -18.52
CA LEU A 299 -23.34 -14.49 -17.38
C LEU A 299 -21.85 -14.28 -17.74
N SER A 300 -21.43 -14.70 -18.93
CA SER A 300 -20.05 -14.47 -19.38
C SER A 300 -19.73 -12.99 -19.54
N GLY A 301 -20.66 -12.20 -20.09
CA GLY A 301 -20.49 -10.75 -20.23
C GLY A 301 -20.47 -10.04 -18.88
N ALA A 302 -21.32 -10.44 -17.94
CA ALA A 302 -21.36 -9.91 -16.59
C ALA A 302 -20.04 -10.19 -15.84
N ASN A 303 -19.48 -11.39 -15.99
CA ASN A 303 -18.18 -11.73 -15.41
C ASN A 303 -17.06 -10.88 -16.02
N GLU A 304 -17.06 -10.66 -17.33
CA GLU A 304 -16.05 -9.83 -18.02
C GLU A 304 -16.13 -8.37 -17.56
N MET A 305 -17.34 -7.80 -17.48
CA MET A 305 -17.55 -6.44 -16.97
C MET A 305 -17.10 -6.29 -15.51
N THR A 306 -17.35 -7.31 -14.68
CA THR A 306 -16.85 -7.33 -13.29
C THR A 306 -15.33 -7.40 -13.25
N ASP A 307 -14.71 -8.22 -14.08
CA ASP A 307 -13.25 -8.31 -14.19
C ASP A 307 -12.64 -6.97 -14.64
N ASP A 308 -13.29 -6.26 -15.58
CA ASP A 308 -12.82 -4.96 -16.06
C ASP A 308 -12.95 -3.90 -14.95
N PHE A 309 -14.07 -3.84 -14.25
CA PHE A 309 -14.25 -2.95 -13.11
C PHE A 309 -13.17 -3.14 -12.04
N ILE A 310 -12.86 -4.38 -11.65
CA ILE A 310 -11.80 -4.66 -10.69
C ILE A 310 -10.43 -4.25 -11.23
N ARG A 311 -10.14 -4.49 -12.51
CA ARG A 311 -8.86 -4.06 -13.12
C ARG A 311 -8.71 -2.56 -13.18
N ASP A 312 -9.77 -1.84 -13.57
CA ASP A 312 -9.75 -0.38 -13.62
C ASP A 312 -9.56 0.22 -12.23
N SER A 313 -10.21 -0.35 -11.22
CA SER A 313 -10.01 0.01 -9.82
C SER A 313 -8.56 -0.24 -9.36
N ILE A 314 -7.96 -1.38 -9.71
CA ILE A 314 -6.55 -1.65 -9.44
C ILE A 314 -5.63 -0.61 -10.10
N HIS A 315 -5.94 -0.19 -11.32
CA HIS A 315 -5.12 0.79 -12.05
C HIS A 315 -5.26 2.20 -11.51
N SER A 316 -6.38 2.55 -10.91
CA SER A 316 -6.67 3.89 -10.39
C SER A 316 -5.67 4.37 -9.33
N ILE A 317 -5.05 3.44 -8.59
CA ILE A 317 -4.06 3.77 -7.55
C ILE A 317 -2.68 4.14 -8.12
N ALA A 318 -2.40 3.82 -9.37
CA ALA A 318 -1.06 3.99 -9.94
C ALA A 318 -0.48 5.41 -9.80
N PRO A 319 -1.23 6.51 -10.01
CA PRO A 319 -0.72 7.86 -9.80
C PRO A 319 -0.34 8.15 -8.33
N ILE A 320 -1.15 7.68 -7.39
CA ILE A 320 -0.92 7.87 -5.94
C ILE A 320 0.31 7.06 -5.51
N THR A 321 0.41 5.82 -5.93
CA THR A 321 1.57 4.95 -5.71
C THR A 321 2.83 5.58 -6.30
N ALA A 322 2.75 6.12 -7.52
CA ALA A 322 3.87 6.80 -8.16
C ALA A 322 4.35 8.00 -7.36
N TYR A 323 3.42 8.83 -6.86
CA TYR A 323 3.75 9.98 -6.00
C TYR A 323 4.36 9.54 -4.67
N ALA A 324 3.75 8.57 -3.98
CA ALA A 324 4.24 8.07 -2.69
C ALA A 324 5.67 7.51 -2.82
N TYR A 325 5.95 6.73 -3.87
CA TYR A 325 7.30 6.22 -4.11
C TYR A 325 8.27 7.32 -4.56
N ALA A 326 7.83 8.36 -5.26
CA ALA A 326 8.68 9.50 -5.57
C ALA A 326 9.18 10.17 -4.28
N MET A 327 8.27 10.44 -3.34
CA MET A 327 8.63 11.01 -2.03
C MET A 327 9.54 10.09 -1.22
N ASN A 328 9.28 8.80 -1.25
CA ASN A 328 10.09 7.79 -0.55
C ASN A 328 11.52 7.74 -1.12
N VAL A 329 11.68 7.62 -2.44
CA VAL A 329 13.00 7.62 -3.08
C VAL A 329 13.71 8.96 -2.91
N PHE A 330 12.97 10.08 -2.89
CA PHE A 330 13.53 11.39 -2.60
C PHE A 330 14.14 11.46 -1.20
N SER A 331 13.48 10.92 -0.19
CA SER A 331 14.01 10.83 1.18
C SER A 331 15.28 9.96 1.27
N LEU A 332 15.45 9.01 0.34
CA LEU A 332 16.61 8.12 0.28
C LEU A 332 17.81 8.68 -0.50
N ILE A 333 17.67 9.85 -1.16
CA ILE A 333 18.77 10.47 -1.93
C ILE A 333 20.07 10.59 -1.12
N PRO A 334 20.07 11.06 0.15
CA PRO A 334 21.30 11.15 0.93
C PRO A 334 21.97 9.78 1.09
N PHE A 335 21.19 8.74 1.30
CA PHE A 335 21.69 7.37 1.42
C PHE A 335 22.25 6.85 0.08
N ILE A 336 21.52 7.05 -1.01
CA ILE A 336 21.95 6.67 -2.37
C ILE A 336 23.24 7.40 -2.75
N ALA A 337 23.42 8.66 -2.36
CA ALA A 337 24.62 9.43 -2.60
C ALA A 337 25.80 9.00 -1.70
N LEU A 338 25.52 8.56 -0.47
CA LEU A 338 26.53 8.07 0.48
C LEU A 338 27.10 6.71 0.06
N MET A 339 26.30 5.83 -0.54
CA MET A 339 26.73 4.47 -0.89
C MET A 339 27.95 4.43 -1.82
N PRO A 340 28.04 5.20 -2.89
CA PRO A 340 29.25 5.29 -3.72
C PRO A 340 30.47 5.74 -2.94
N PHE A 341 30.30 6.62 -1.92
CA PHE A 341 31.39 7.05 -1.05
C PHE A 341 31.92 5.90 -0.21
N VAL A 342 31.04 5.16 0.46
CA VAL A 342 31.42 3.99 1.29
C VAL A 342 32.10 2.93 0.46
N VAL A 343 31.52 2.58 -0.70
CA VAL A 343 32.08 1.57 -1.61
C VAL A 343 33.45 2.02 -2.17
N THR A 344 33.59 3.33 -2.46
CA THR A 344 34.87 3.91 -2.88
C THR A 344 35.90 3.82 -1.79
N LEU A 345 35.54 4.10 -0.55
CA LEU A 345 36.45 4.01 0.60
C LEU A 345 37.01 2.58 0.73
N LEU A 346 36.12 1.58 0.62
CA LEU A 346 36.52 0.16 0.68
C LEU A 346 37.44 -0.22 -0.49
N ALA A 347 37.04 0.09 -1.74
CA ALA A 347 37.84 -0.21 -2.91
C ALA A 347 39.21 0.49 -2.87
N TYR A 348 39.24 1.77 -2.51
CA TYR A 348 40.46 2.55 -2.38
C TYR A 348 41.40 1.98 -1.30
N SER A 349 40.86 1.60 -0.14
CA SER A 349 41.63 0.97 0.93
C SER A 349 42.28 -0.33 0.48
N ILE A 350 41.55 -1.18 -0.23
CA ILE A 350 42.07 -2.45 -0.78
C ILE A 350 43.19 -2.18 -1.78
N LEU A 351 43.01 -1.24 -2.71
CA LEU A 351 44.03 -0.88 -3.71
C LEU A 351 45.26 -0.29 -3.06
N LYS A 352 45.11 0.54 -2.04
CA LYS A 352 46.22 1.13 -1.30
C LYS A 352 47.01 0.08 -0.50
N LEU A 353 46.34 -0.85 0.19
CA LEU A 353 47.00 -1.95 0.91
C LEU A 353 47.81 -2.84 -0.01
N ARG A 354 47.44 -2.96 -1.29
CA ARG A 354 48.18 -3.72 -2.31
C ARG A 354 49.28 -2.92 -3.00
N GLY A 355 49.56 -1.70 -2.59
CA GLY A 355 50.63 -0.87 -3.16
C GLY A 355 50.38 -0.39 -4.59
N ILE A 356 49.14 -0.40 -5.05
CA ILE A 356 48.80 -0.04 -6.42
C ILE A 356 48.76 1.50 -6.54
N GLY A 357 49.88 2.07 -6.99
CA GLY A 357 50.09 3.51 -7.05
C GLY A 357 49.38 4.25 -8.19
N SER A 358 48.87 3.58 -9.21
CA SER A 358 48.31 4.21 -10.41
C SER A 358 46.89 4.73 -10.27
N VAL A 359 46.16 4.31 -9.23
CA VAL A 359 44.78 4.75 -8.91
C VAL A 359 44.72 5.53 -7.59
N THR A 360 45.77 6.28 -7.31
CA THR A 360 46.11 6.76 -5.97
C THR A 360 45.31 7.93 -5.43
N TYR A 361 44.39 8.47 -6.17
CA TYR A 361 43.54 9.55 -5.68
C TYR A 361 42.14 9.06 -5.38
N PHE A 362 41.72 9.14 -4.12
CA PHE A 362 40.35 8.84 -3.68
C PHE A 362 39.28 9.48 -4.59
N GLY A 363 39.46 10.78 -4.94
CA GLY A 363 38.53 11.47 -5.80
C GLY A 363 38.45 10.92 -7.23
N ALA A 364 39.52 10.31 -7.77
CA ALA A 364 39.46 9.65 -9.08
C ALA A 364 38.70 8.33 -8.98
N THR A 365 38.97 7.53 -7.96
CA THR A 365 38.25 6.29 -7.68
C THR A 365 36.76 6.56 -7.44
N PHE A 366 36.42 7.58 -6.67
CA PHE A 366 35.05 8.01 -6.43
C PHE A 366 34.31 8.38 -7.71
N ARG A 367 34.93 9.14 -8.61
CA ARG A 367 34.33 9.52 -9.89
C ARG A 367 34.09 8.30 -10.80
N ILE A 368 34.98 7.32 -10.77
CA ILE A 368 34.83 6.07 -11.52
C ILE A 368 33.67 5.25 -10.94
N LEU A 369 33.69 4.98 -9.65
CA LEU A 369 32.68 4.16 -8.99
C LEU A 369 31.32 4.86 -8.95
N GLY A 370 31.28 6.17 -8.78
CA GLY A 370 30.06 6.97 -8.87
C GLY A 370 29.40 6.91 -10.24
N SER A 371 30.18 6.66 -11.32
CA SER A 371 29.61 6.46 -12.65
C SER A 371 28.85 5.14 -12.81
N TYR A 372 28.95 4.20 -11.85
CA TYR A 372 28.21 2.92 -11.89
C TYR A 372 26.84 3.00 -11.21
N VAL A 373 26.55 4.07 -10.47
CA VAL A 373 25.33 4.24 -9.67
C VAL A 373 24.08 4.09 -10.54
N TRP A 374 24.03 4.71 -11.70
CA TRP A 374 22.87 4.65 -12.59
C TRP A 374 22.58 3.25 -13.11
N PHE A 375 23.64 2.48 -13.44
CA PHE A 375 23.46 1.11 -13.94
C PHE A 375 23.04 0.16 -12.82
N SER A 376 23.61 0.32 -11.63
CA SER A 376 23.22 -0.46 -10.46
C SER A 376 21.75 -0.22 -10.11
N SER A 377 21.26 1.01 -10.23
CA SER A 377 19.85 1.33 -10.04
C SER A 377 18.94 0.80 -11.15
N LEU A 378 19.38 0.84 -12.41
CA LEU A 378 18.66 0.23 -13.52
C LEU A 378 18.53 -1.28 -13.33
N MET A 379 19.63 -1.97 -12.99
CA MET A 379 19.60 -3.40 -12.69
C MET A 379 18.72 -3.72 -11.50
N SER A 380 18.77 -2.90 -10.47
CA SER A 380 17.89 -3.02 -9.33
C SER A 380 16.42 -2.93 -9.76
N ALA A 381 16.05 -1.90 -10.53
CA ALA A 381 14.69 -1.71 -11.02
C ALA A 381 14.20 -2.94 -11.82
N VAL A 382 14.98 -3.38 -12.79
CA VAL A 382 14.62 -4.52 -13.65
C VAL A 382 14.47 -5.81 -12.82
N ILE A 383 15.44 -6.10 -11.95
CA ILE A 383 15.40 -7.33 -11.13
C ILE A 383 14.23 -7.28 -10.15
N THR A 384 13.98 -6.12 -9.51
CA THR A 384 12.85 -5.99 -8.57
C THR A 384 11.51 -6.18 -9.25
N VAL A 385 11.31 -5.56 -10.42
CA VAL A 385 10.08 -5.76 -11.22
C VAL A 385 9.93 -7.23 -11.64
N LEU A 386 10.99 -7.90 -12.05
CA LEU A 386 10.91 -9.32 -12.38
C LEU A 386 10.58 -10.18 -11.16
N LEU A 387 11.18 -9.90 -10.01
CA LEU A 387 10.94 -10.65 -8.78
C LEU A 387 9.53 -10.40 -8.21
N SER A 388 8.94 -9.23 -8.45
CA SER A 388 7.60 -8.89 -7.92
C SER A 388 6.48 -9.79 -8.44
N PHE A 389 6.70 -10.50 -9.54
CA PHE A 389 5.77 -11.52 -10.03
C PHE A 389 5.83 -12.84 -9.25
N PHE A 390 6.84 -13.04 -8.40
CA PHE A 390 7.09 -14.31 -7.71
C PHE A 390 7.27 -14.20 -6.20
N VAL A 391 7.35 -12.97 -5.67
CA VAL A 391 7.68 -12.70 -4.27
C VAL A 391 6.53 -11.94 -3.62
N GLN A 392 6.31 -12.17 -2.33
CA GLN A 392 5.28 -11.46 -1.55
C GLN A 392 5.54 -9.94 -1.54
N GLN A 393 4.47 -9.18 -1.61
CA GLN A 393 4.50 -7.71 -1.72
C GLN A 393 5.24 -7.02 -0.56
N ASN A 394 5.13 -7.54 0.66
CA ASN A 394 5.84 -7.01 1.83
C ASN A 394 7.38 -7.07 1.72
N ILE A 395 7.92 -8.00 0.95
CA ILE A 395 9.36 -8.15 0.72
C ILE A 395 9.84 -7.18 -0.36
N ILE A 396 8.98 -6.87 -1.34
CA ILE A 396 9.32 -6.06 -2.52
C ILE A 396 9.78 -4.65 -2.13
N THR A 397 9.21 -4.07 -1.08
CA THR A 397 9.53 -2.71 -0.64
C THR A 397 10.99 -2.48 -0.24
N SER A 398 11.69 -3.52 0.20
CA SER A 398 13.12 -3.45 0.58
C SER A 398 14.07 -3.87 -0.56
N LEU A 399 13.59 -4.64 -1.53
CA LEU A 399 14.43 -5.23 -2.59
C LEU A 399 15.21 -4.22 -3.44
N PRO A 400 14.63 -3.08 -3.90
CA PRO A 400 15.35 -2.17 -4.78
C PRO A 400 16.65 -1.66 -4.20
N LEU A 401 16.66 -1.27 -2.93
CA LEU A 401 17.87 -0.77 -2.26
C LEU A 401 18.90 -1.87 -2.03
N VAL A 402 18.46 -3.07 -1.64
CA VAL A 402 19.34 -4.20 -1.40
C VAL A 402 20.03 -4.62 -2.71
N ILE A 403 19.27 -4.76 -3.80
CA ILE A 403 19.81 -5.13 -5.11
C ILE A 403 20.73 -4.03 -5.64
N PHE A 404 20.35 -2.77 -5.50
CA PHE A 404 21.18 -1.62 -5.84
C PHE A 404 22.55 -1.69 -5.14
N PHE A 405 22.54 -1.89 -3.83
CA PHE A 405 23.77 -1.98 -3.05
C PHE A 405 24.64 -3.18 -3.48
N ILE A 406 24.06 -4.37 -3.58
CA ILE A 406 24.78 -5.59 -4.00
C ILE A 406 25.41 -5.39 -5.37
N THR A 407 24.68 -4.87 -6.35
CA THR A 407 25.20 -4.67 -7.71
C THR A 407 26.32 -3.63 -7.74
N LEU A 408 26.23 -2.57 -6.94
CA LEU A 408 27.27 -1.55 -6.81
C LEU A 408 28.55 -2.15 -6.17
N VAL A 409 28.41 -2.96 -5.13
CA VAL A 409 29.55 -3.63 -4.46
C VAL A 409 30.22 -4.61 -5.41
N ILE A 410 29.46 -5.48 -6.10
CA ILE A 410 30.00 -6.44 -7.07
C ILE A 410 30.78 -5.72 -8.15
N ARG A 411 30.22 -4.64 -8.72
CA ARG A 411 30.90 -3.89 -9.79
C ARG A 411 32.19 -3.22 -9.29
N SER A 412 32.19 -2.73 -8.05
CA SER A 412 33.37 -2.15 -7.43
C SER A 412 34.46 -3.16 -7.14
N MET A 413 34.08 -4.38 -6.76
CA MET A 413 35.05 -5.50 -6.62
C MET A 413 35.67 -5.87 -7.95
N ILE A 414 34.85 -5.97 -9.03
CA ILE A 414 35.34 -6.24 -10.38
C ILE A 414 36.37 -5.19 -10.82
N PHE A 415 36.06 -3.91 -10.55
CA PHE A 415 36.99 -2.81 -10.82
C PHE A 415 38.31 -2.98 -10.03
N ALA A 416 38.24 -3.23 -8.73
CA ALA A 416 39.44 -3.37 -7.88
C ALA A 416 40.32 -4.58 -8.34
N VAL A 417 39.69 -5.69 -8.70
CA VAL A 417 40.42 -6.87 -9.26
C VAL A 417 41.05 -6.56 -10.62
N GLY A 418 40.32 -5.83 -11.48
CA GLY A 418 40.80 -5.39 -12.79
C GLY A 418 42.06 -4.50 -12.67
N GLU A 419 42.05 -3.52 -11.78
CA GLU A 419 43.21 -2.64 -11.50
C GLU A 419 44.40 -3.44 -10.94
N THR A 420 44.13 -4.40 -10.05
CA THR A 420 45.17 -5.26 -9.50
C THR A 420 45.85 -6.08 -10.59
N LYS A 421 45.09 -6.71 -11.50
CA LYS A 421 45.63 -7.47 -12.63
C LYS A 421 46.42 -6.59 -13.60
N ALA A 422 45.94 -5.38 -13.88
CA ALA A 422 46.65 -4.45 -14.77
C ALA A 422 47.97 -4.00 -14.18
N PHE A 423 48.06 -3.80 -12.87
CA PHE A 423 49.29 -3.45 -12.17
C PHE A 423 50.30 -4.57 -12.20
N LEU A 424 49.89 -5.82 -11.92
CA LEU A 424 50.79 -6.99 -11.94
C LEU A 424 51.42 -7.21 -13.33
N LYS A 425 50.64 -7.00 -14.41
CA LYS A 425 51.14 -7.09 -15.79
C LYS A 425 52.18 -6.00 -16.17
N GLN A 426 52.17 -4.88 -15.47
CA GLN A 426 53.15 -3.80 -15.70
C GLN A 426 54.42 -3.98 -14.89
N SER A 427 54.40 -4.85 -13.87
CA SER A 427 55.54 -5.17 -13.03
C SER A 427 56.33 -6.43 -13.50
N GLU A 428 55.77 -7.19 -14.42
CA GLU A 428 56.43 -8.24 -15.19
C GLU A 428 57.10 -7.63 -16.46
#